data_3d48ddd36205bda3841e45700e69ce8b
#
_entry.id   3d48ddd36205bda3841e45700e69ce8b
#
_cell.length_a   1.000
_cell.length_b   1.000
_cell.length_c   1.000
_cell.angle_alpha   90.00
_cell.angle_beta   90.00
_cell.angle_gamma   90.00
#
_symmetry.space_group_name_H-M   'P 1'
#
loop_
_entity.id
_entity.type
_entity.pdbx_description
1 polymer ?
#
loop_
_entity_poly.entity_id
_entity_poly.type
_entity_poly.pdbx_seq_one_letter_code
_entity_poly.pdbx_strand_id
1 'polypeptide(L)'
;METTTAFNVSEALNRVDGDQDLFFTLAGLFLQESQKEAAANCVALGRQDGAGLVAAAHKLKGSVIEMCAPSLFECTKRLEELGRQGELAEASSVCADVEASLAEVHAALRKLIAGGFPS
;
A
#
# COMPACT_ATOMS: atom_id res chain seq x y z
N MET A 1 17.63 9.15 -15.92
CA MET A 1 16.80 9.50 -14.80
C MET A 1 16.23 8.24 -14.13
N GLU A 2 16.22 8.26 -12.90
CA GLU A 2 15.79 7.15 -12.11
C GLU A 2 14.28 7.10 -11.93
N THR A 3 13.64 6.07 -12.38
CA THR A 3 12.24 5.90 -12.07
C THR A 3 12.10 5.24 -10.72
N THR A 4 11.23 5.76 -9.90
CA THR A 4 10.94 5.07 -8.66
C THR A 4 10.18 3.80 -8.96
N THR A 5 10.52 2.73 -8.25
CA THR A 5 9.79 1.48 -8.33
C THR A 5 8.68 1.40 -7.30
N ALA A 6 8.59 2.39 -6.40
CA ALA A 6 7.60 2.39 -5.34
C ALA A 6 6.19 2.52 -5.88
N PHE A 7 5.96 3.45 -6.81
CA PHE A 7 4.67 3.54 -7.49
C PHE A 7 4.84 4.19 -8.86
N ASN A 8 3.85 3.96 -9.73
CA ASN A 8 3.88 4.44 -11.10
C ASN A 8 3.10 5.75 -11.20
N VAL A 9 3.82 6.87 -11.27
CA VAL A 9 3.23 8.20 -11.28
C VAL A 9 2.33 8.40 -12.51
N SER A 10 2.78 7.97 -13.68
CA SER A 10 2.01 8.13 -14.91
C SER A 10 0.68 7.40 -14.86
N GLU A 11 0.69 6.15 -14.40
CA GLU A 11 -0.53 5.38 -14.28
C GLU A 11 -1.47 5.97 -13.24
N ALA A 12 -0.92 6.42 -12.12
CA ALA A 12 -1.73 7.02 -11.05
C ALA A 12 -2.43 8.29 -11.55
N LEU A 13 -1.72 9.12 -12.32
CA LEU A 13 -2.32 10.30 -12.94
C LEU A 13 -3.38 9.93 -13.96
N ASN A 14 -3.13 8.89 -14.76
CA ASN A 14 -4.11 8.44 -15.75
C ASN A 14 -5.43 8.02 -15.10
N ARG A 15 -5.38 7.45 -13.92
CA ARG A 15 -6.60 7.03 -13.21
C ARG A 15 -7.48 8.22 -12.81
N VAL A 16 -6.92 9.41 -12.75
CA VAL A 16 -7.66 10.64 -12.44
C VAL A 16 -7.67 11.60 -13.63
N ASP A 17 -7.48 11.08 -14.83
CA ASP A 17 -7.52 11.83 -16.10
C ASP A 17 -6.55 13.01 -16.09
N GLY A 18 -5.40 12.84 -15.46
CA GLY A 18 -4.36 13.88 -15.41
C GLY A 18 -4.63 15.00 -14.42
N ASP A 19 -5.68 14.88 -13.60
CA ASP A 19 -6.04 15.89 -12.62
C ASP A 19 -5.08 15.82 -11.42
N GLN A 20 -4.07 16.68 -11.39
CA GLN A 20 -3.05 16.67 -10.36
C GLN A 20 -3.60 17.00 -8.98
N ASP A 21 -4.55 17.93 -8.90
CA ASP A 21 -5.16 18.30 -7.62
C ASP A 21 -5.91 17.12 -7.02
N LEU A 22 -6.67 16.41 -7.85
CA LEU A 22 -7.38 15.22 -7.38
C LEU A 22 -6.39 14.15 -6.96
N PHE A 23 -5.31 13.96 -7.72
CA PHE A 23 -4.28 13.00 -7.32
C PHE A 23 -3.72 13.33 -5.94
N PHE A 24 -3.38 14.59 -5.69
CA PHE A 24 -2.82 14.98 -4.39
C PHE A 24 -3.80 14.76 -3.25
N THR A 25 -5.08 15.01 -3.50
CA THR A 25 -6.12 14.73 -2.50
C THR A 25 -6.16 13.24 -2.16
N LEU A 26 -6.17 12.39 -3.19
CA LEU A 26 -6.20 10.95 -2.99
C LEU A 26 -4.92 10.43 -2.33
N ALA A 27 -3.77 10.99 -2.70
CA ALA A 27 -2.50 10.63 -2.10
C ALA A 27 -2.47 10.96 -0.61
N GLY A 28 -3.01 12.12 -0.23
CA GLY A 28 -3.12 12.49 1.17
C GLY A 28 -4.00 11.53 1.96
N LEU A 29 -5.13 11.13 1.38
CA LEU A 29 -6.00 10.14 2.00
C LEU A 29 -5.31 8.80 2.13
N PHE A 30 -4.59 8.38 1.10
CA PHE A 30 -3.84 7.13 1.13
C PHE A 30 -2.80 7.14 2.26
N LEU A 31 -2.06 8.24 2.39
CA LEU A 31 -1.05 8.36 3.44
C LEU A 31 -1.65 8.15 4.83
N GLN A 32 -2.85 8.69 5.05
CA GLN A 32 -3.52 8.56 6.34
C GLN A 32 -4.13 7.17 6.55
N GLU A 33 -4.90 6.70 5.58
CA GLU A 33 -5.67 5.48 5.74
C GLU A 33 -4.81 4.22 5.68
N SER A 34 -3.78 4.22 4.83
CA SER A 34 -2.94 3.03 4.68
C SER A 34 -2.15 2.72 5.96
N GLN A 35 -1.79 3.73 6.74
CA GLN A 35 -1.12 3.49 8.03
C GLN A 35 -2.03 2.74 8.99
N LYS A 36 -3.29 3.14 9.05
CA LYS A 36 -4.28 2.47 9.90
C LYS A 36 -4.53 1.04 9.42
N GLU A 37 -4.62 0.87 8.12
CA GLU A 37 -4.88 -0.44 7.52
C GLU A 37 -3.71 -1.38 7.74
N ALA A 38 -2.48 -0.88 7.62
CA ALA A 38 -1.30 -1.68 7.89
C ALA A 38 -1.21 -2.07 9.38
N ALA A 39 -1.55 -1.14 10.27
CA ALA A 39 -1.57 -1.43 11.70
C ALA A 39 -2.58 -2.53 12.02
N ALA A 40 -3.74 -2.53 11.35
CA ALA A 40 -4.76 -3.58 11.54
C ALA A 40 -4.23 -4.96 11.16
N ASN A 41 -3.39 -5.04 10.12
CA ASN A 41 -2.73 -6.30 9.75
C ASN A 41 -1.84 -6.81 10.89
N CYS A 42 -1.06 -5.93 11.49
CA CYS A 42 -0.17 -6.30 12.60
C CYS A 42 -0.97 -6.77 13.81
N VAL A 43 -2.08 -6.10 14.12
CA VAL A 43 -2.94 -6.48 15.24
C VAL A 43 -3.51 -7.88 15.01
N ALA A 44 -4.01 -8.16 13.79
CA ALA A 44 -4.58 -9.46 13.48
C ALA A 44 -3.54 -10.57 13.61
N LEU A 45 -2.31 -10.32 13.11
CA LEU A 45 -1.22 -11.28 13.23
C LEU A 45 -0.87 -11.54 14.69
N GLY A 46 -0.79 -10.49 15.50
CA GLY A 46 -0.46 -10.63 16.92
C GLY A 46 -1.49 -11.44 17.68
N ARG A 47 -2.73 -11.44 17.21
CA ARG A 47 -3.83 -12.21 17.80
C ARG A 47 -3.99 -13.57 17.14
N GLN A 48 -3.18 -13.88 16.15
CA GLN A 48 -3.29 -15.09 15.35
C GLN A 48 -4.70 -15.24 14.76
N ASP A 49 -5.26 -14.12 14.32
CA ASP A 49 -6.61 -14.04 13.77
C ASP A 49 -6.53 -14.04 12.25
N GLY A 50 -6.60 -15.25 11.66
CA GLY A 50 -6.51 -15.41 10.21
C GLY A 50 -7.61 -14.67 9.46
N ALA A 51 -8.84 -14.75 9.93
CA ALA A 51 -9.97 -14.07 9.29
C ALA A 51 -9.81 -12.56 9.37
N GLY A 52 -9.36 -12.05 10.52
CA GLY A 52 -9.09 -10.62 10.69
C GLY A 52 -7.96 -10.15 9.79
N LEU A 53 -6.94 -10.99 9.62
CA LEU A 53 -5.83 -10.67 8.73
C LEU A 53 -6.31 -10.58 7.27
N VAL A 54 -7.13 -11.53 6.83
CA VAL A 54 -7.70 -11.50 5.48
C VAL A 54 -8.46 -10.20 5.24
N ALA A 55 -9.32 -9.82 6.19
CA ALA A 55 -10.12 -8.61 6.06
C ALA A 55 -9.23 -7.36 6.00
N ALA A 56 -8.23 -7.27 6.89
CA ALA A 56 -7.34 -6.12 6.95
C ALA A 56 -6.45 -6.02 5.71
N ALA A 57 -5.92 -7.15 5.25
CA ALA A 57 -5.06 -7.16 4.05
C ALA A 57 -5.87 -6.83 2.80
N HIS A 58 -7.11 -7.32 2.71
CA HIS A 58 -7.97 -7.02 1.58
C HIS A 58 -8.26 -5.52 1.50
N LYS A 59 -8.52 -4.90 2.63
CA LYS A 59 -8.79 -3.47 2.69
C LYS A 59 -7.58 -2.66 2.26
N LEU A 60 -6.39 -3.02 2.76
CA LEU A 60 -5.16 -2.36 2.36
C LEU A 60 -4.90 -2.54 0.86
N LYS A 61 -5.13 -3.74 0.35
CA LYS A 61 -4.93 -4.02 -1.08
C LYS A 61 -5.80 -3.11 -1.94
N GLY A 62 -7.05 -2.88 -1.53
CA GLY A 62 -7.95 -1.98 -2.24
C GLY A 62 -7.41 -0.56 -2.32
N SER A 63 -6.84 -0.06 -1.22
CA SER A 63 -6.22 1.27 -1.20
C SER A 63 -4.98 1.33 -2.08
N VAL A 64 -4.17 0.27 -2.04
CA VAL A 64 -2.91 0.20 -2.79
C VAL A 64 -3.14 0.22 -4.31
N ILE A 65 -4.20 -0.42 -4.77
CA ILE A 65 -4.53 -0.45 -6.20
C ILE A 65 -4.60 0.95 -6.78
N GLU A 66 -5.17 1.90 -6.03
CA GLU A 66 -5.37 3.26 -6.53
C GLU A 66 -4.08 4.04 -6.68
N MET A 67 -3.05 3.64 -5.95
CA MET A 67 -1.75 4.32 -6.02
C MET A 67 -0.81 3.72 -7.05
N CYS A 68 -1.21 2.64 -7.73
CA CYS A 68 -0.39 2.00 -8.76
C CYS A 68 1.01 1.67 -8.24
N ALA A 69 1.06 0.99 -7.10
CA ALA A 69 2.30 0.59 -6.44
C ALA A 69 2.45 -0.94 -6.54
N PRO A 70 3.08 -1.43 -7.63
CA PRO A 70 3.04 -2.87 -7.93
C PRO A 70 3.70 -3.76 -6.88
N SER A 71 4.83 -3.37 -6.34
CA SER A 71 5.50 -4.20 -5.32
C SER A 71 4.67 -4.29 -4.05
N LEU A 72 4.11 -3.17 -3.62
CA LEU A 72 3.26 -3.13 -2.44
C LEU A 72 1.98 -3.95 -2.68
N PHE A 73 1.42 -3.85 -3.88
CA PHE A 73 0.24 -4.62 -4.23
C PHE A 73 0.51 -6.12 -4.14
N GLU A 74 1.63 -6.58 -4.70
CA GLU A 74 1.95 -8.01 -4.72
C GLU A 74 2.16 -8.56 -3.32
N CYS A 75 2.90 -7.88 -2.47
CA CYS A 75 3.12 -8.38 -1.12
C CYS A 75 1.85 -8.31 -0.26
N THR A 76 1.00 -7.30 -0.48
CA THR A 76 -0.27 -7.21 0.25
C THR A 76 -1.22 -8.34 -0.18
N LYS A 77 -1.25 -8.64 -1.48
CA LYS A 77 -2.04 -9.73 -2.02
C LYS A 77 -1.58 -11.07 -1.44
N ARG A 78 -0.26 -11.28 -1.35
CA ARG A 78 0.28 -12.49 -0.76
C ARG A 78 -0.08 -12.62 0.71
N LEU A 79 -0.05 -11.50 1.44
CA LEU A 79 -0.43 -11.48 2.85
C LEU A 79 -1.88 -11.94 3.03
N GLU A 80 -2.76 -11.46 2.18
CA GLU A 80 -4.16 -11.87 2.20
C GLU A 80 -4.31 -13.37 1.94
N GLU A 81 -3.58 -13.89 0.95
CA GLU A 81 -3.61 -15.31 0.62
C GLU A 81 -3.13 -16.18 1.76
N LEU A 82 -2.03 -15.77 2.40
CA LEU A 82 -1.51 -16.52 3.54
C LEU A 82 -2.48 -16.52 4.73
N GLY A 83 -3.17 -15.42 4.92
CA GLY A 83 -4.23 -15.35 5.93
C GLY A 83 -5.34 -16.35 5.65
N ARG A 84 -5.76 -16.47 4.39
CA ARG A 84 -6.78 -17.45 3.99
C ARG A 84 -6.34 -18.89 4.23
N GLN A 85 -5.06 -19.15 3.99
CA GLN A 85 -4.48 -20.49 4.14
C GLN A 85 -4.14 -20.83 5.59
N GLY A 86 -4.21 -19.88 6.49
CA GLY A 86 -3.83 -20.08 7.87
C GLY A 86 -2.33 -20.17 8.10
N GLU A 87 -1.52 -19.72 7.12
CA GLU A 87 -0.06 -19.78 7.18
C GLU A 87 0.47 -18.54 7.90
N LEU A 88 0.18 -18.43 9.18
CA LEU A 88 0.42 -17.16 9.90
C LEU A 88 1.90 -16.91 10.19
N ALA A 89 2.70 -17.95 10.30
CA ALA A 89 4.14 -17.78 10.51
C ALA A 89 4.78 -17.13 9.28
N GLU A 90 4.44 -17.61 8.09
CA GLU A 90 4.92 -17.03 6.85
C GLU A 90 4.32 -15.64 6.64
N ALA A 91 3.07 -15.45 7.03
CA ALA A 91 2.40 -14.16 6.95
C ALA A 91 3.13 -13.07 7.74
N SER A 92 3.74 -13.42 8.88
CA SER A 92 4.53 -12.46 9.65
C SER A 92 5.70 -11.90 8.86
N SER A 93 6.41 -12.78 8.13
CA SER A 93 7.50 -12.37 7.25
C SER A 93 7.03 -11.43 6.15
N VAL A 94 5.92 -11.80 5.52
CA VAL A 94 5.35 -11.01 4.42
C VAL A 94 4.81 -9.67 4.94
N CYS A 95 4.29 -9.66 6.18
CA CYS A 95 3.83 -8.41 6.78
C CYS A 95 4.98 -7.41 6.94
N ALA A 96 6.19 -7.89 7.29
CA ALA A 96 7.36 -7.03 7.33
C ALA A 96 7.69 -6.45 5.95
N ASP A 97 7.54 -7.27 4.90
CA ASP A 97 7.74 -6.80 3.53
C ASP A 97 6.71 -5.73 3.15
N VAL A 98 5.45 -5.92 3.55
CA VAL A 98 4.40 -4.93 3.33
C VAL A 98 4.75 -3.61 4.00
N GLU A 99 5.20 -3.67 5.25
CA GLU A 99 5.58 -2.47 5.98
C GLU A 99 6.73 -1.72 5.32
N ALA A 100 7.75 -2.45 4.88
CA ALA A 100 8.90 -1.84 4.21
C ALA A 100 8.48 -1.22 2.88
N SER A 101 7.70 -1.93 2.09
CA SER A 101 7.22 -1.43 0.80
C SER A 101 6.30 -0.22 0.97
N LEU A 102 5.43 -0.25 1.98
CA LEU A 102 4.54 0.87 2.28
C LEU A 102 5.35 2.11 2.66
N ALA A 103 6.42 1.94 3.45
CA ALA A 103 7.28 3.06 3.82
C ALA A 103 7.93 3.70 2.60
N GLU A 104 8.33 2.89 1.61
CA GLU A 104 8.91 3.41 0.36
C GLU A 104 7.88 4.20 -0.44
N VAL A 105 6.65 3.68 -0.53
CA VAL A 105 5.57 4.38 -1.22
C VAL A 105 5.25 5.70 -0.53
N HIS A 106 5.16 5.69 0.81
CA HIS A 106 4.91 6.91 1.58
C HIS A 106 6.00 7.95 1.35
N ALA A 107 7.26 7.54 1.37
CA ALA A 107 8.38 8.45 1.14
C ALA A 107 8.31 9.07 -0.25
N ALA A 108 8.02 8.25 -1.27
CA ALA A 108 7.91 8.73 -2.64
C ALA A 108 6.74 9.69 -2.81
N LEU A 109 5.59 9.39 -2.19
CA LEU A 109 4.42 10.27 -2.26
C LEU A 109 4.66 11.60 -1.57
N ARG A 110 5.28 11.58 -0.39
CA ARG A 110 5.60 12.80 0.35
C ARG A 110 6.55 13.68 -0.44
N LYS A 111 7.53 13.08 -1.09
CA LYS A 111 8.49 13.81 -1.91
C LYS A 111 7.78 14.46 -3.09
N LEU A 112 6.87 13.74 -3.74
CA LEU A 112 6.10 14.27 -4.85
C LEU A 112 5.18 15.41 -4.41
N ILE A 113 4.50 15.25 -3.28
CA ILE A 113 3.62 16.29 -2.73
C ILE A 113 4.41 17.56 -2.42
N ALA A 114 5.59 17.41 -1.83
CA ALA A 114 6.43 18.56 -1.47
C ALA A 114 7.01 19.27 -2.69
N GLY A 115 7.42 18.50 -3.72
CA GLY A 115 8.12 19.05 -4.89
C GLY A 115 7.25 19.27 -6.13
N GLY A 116 6.05 18.72 -6.15
CA GLY A 116 5.18 18.76 -7.30
C GLY A 116 5.59 17.77 -8.39
N PHE A 117 4.79 17.69 -9.42
CA PHE A 117 5.09 16.81 -10.55
C PHE A 117 6.24 17.38 -11.38
N PRO A 118 7.06 16.51 -11.96
CA PRO A 118 8.12 16.98 -12.87
C PRO A 118 7.50 17.64 -14.11
N SER A 119 8.14 18.67 -14.59
CA SER A 119 7.69 19.39 -15.80
C SER A 119 7.96 18.60 -17.05
#